data_44f56de963f550770822ff3e265cc1fe
#
_entry.id   44f56de963f550770822ff3e265cc1fe
#
_cell.length_a   1.000
_cell.length_b   1.000
_cell.length_c   1.000
_cell.angle_alpha   90.00
_cell.angle_beta   90.00
_cell.angle_gamma   90.00
#
_symmetry.space_group_name_H-M   'P 1'
#
loop_
_entity.id
_entity.type
_entity.pdbx_description
1 polymer ?
#
loop_
_entity_poly.entity_id
_entity_poly.type
_entity_poly.pdbx_seq_one_letter_code
_entity_poly.pdbx_strand_id
1 'polypeptide(L)'
;MKRNFFLLSMSFIFSIALYAHGNTLTDHSQIKEFSSFRIMGEIDLRTEKDYSSAVKYRTLNHEGGMKVRCLEVLNNDILDNEAGKWFYVLLTSPMWVDSGEWIEKYQKFLIFLPDDMPVFDFEE
;
A
#
# COMPACT_ATOMS: atom_id res chain seq x y z
N MET A 1 34.40 3.18 -3.45
CA MET A 1 34.03 3.55 -3.45
C MET A 1 33.54 3.84 -4.00
N LYS A 2 33.48 3.40 -3.85
CA LYS A 2 32.97 3.70 -4.06
C LYS A 2 32.34 3.84 -4.37
N ARG A 3 32.63 3.46 -4.24
CA ARG A 3 31.88 3.69 -4.28
C ARG A 3 31.35 3.93 -4.18
N ASN A 4 31.46 3.17 -3.93
CA ASN A 4 30.80 3.56 -3.78
C ASN A 4 30.37 3.89 -3.69
N PHE A 5 30.45 3.67 -3.42
CA PHE A 5 29.76 4.12 -3.14
C PHE A 5 29.43 4.38 -3.24
N PHE A 6 29.30 4.00 -3.02
CA PHE A 6 28.64 4.44 -2.96
C PHE A 6 28.38 4.55 -3.03
N LEU A 7 28.18 3.78 -2.55
CA LEU A 7 27.70 4.17 -2.42
C LEU A 7 27.45 4.35 -2.33
N LEU A 8 27.41 3.86 -2.10
CA LEU A 8 27.01 4.29 -1.89
C LEU A 8 26.57 4.59 -1.97
N SER A 9 26.49 4.21 -1.77
CA SER A 9 26.06 4.71 -1.71
C SER A 9 25.37 4.90 -1.93
N MET A 10 24.99 4.52 -1.65
CA MET A 10 24.36 4.93 -1.64
C MET A 10 23.91 5.04 -1.51
N SER A 11 23.88 4.60 -1.25
CA SER A 11 23.48 4.91 -0.98
C SER A 11 23.14 5.15 -0.65
N PHE A 12 22.92 4.99 -0.17
CA PHE A 12 22.56 5.40 0.23
C PHE A 12 21.91 5.76 0.51
N ILE A 13 21.65 5.71 0.93
CA ILE A 13 21.03 6.03 1.26
C ILE A 13 20.24 6.09 1.38
N PHE A 14 19.99 5.92 1.59
CA PHE A 14 19.31 6.03 1.79
C PHE A 14 18.99 5.81 2.25
N SER A 15 18.96 5.58 2.62
CA SER A 15 18.72 5.35 3.15
C SER A 15 18.40 5.18 3.92
N ILE A 16 18.19 5.16 4.47
CA ILE A 16 18.23 5.00 5.33
C ILE A 16 17.51 4.88 6.44
N ALA A 17 17.24 5.02 7.04
CA ALA A 17 16.76 5.14 8.25
C ALA A 17 15.48 4.55 8.46
N LEU A 18 14.84 4.77 7.81
CA LEU A 18 13.72 4.30 7.74
C LEU A 18 13.57 2.99 7.99
N TYR A 19 14.47 2.46 8.11
CA TYR A 19 14.50 1.15 8.19
C TYR A 19 13.94 0.52 9.37
N ALA A 20 13.74 1.15 10.40
CA ALA A 20 13.28 0.55 11.62
C ALA A 20 11.86 0.03 11.52
N HIS A 21 11.16 0.39 10.49
CA HIS A 21 9.74 0.12 10.41
C HIS A 21 9.39 -0.85 9.29
N GLY A 22 10.35 -1.65 8.85
CA GLY A 22 10.11 -2.65 7.84
C GLY A 22 10.74 -2.28 6.52
N ASN A 23 10.63 -3.19 5.58
CA ASN A 23 11.26 -3.08 4.28
C ASN A 23 10.24 -2.74 3.22
N THR A 24 10.67 -1.96 2.21
CA THR A 24 9.83 -1.68 1.06
C THR A 24 9.65 -2.96 0.25
N LEU A 25 8.41 -3.29 -0.08
CA LEU A 25 8.13 -4.42 -0.94
C LEU A 25 8.11 -3.92 -2.37
N THR A 26 9.23 -4.12 -3.10
CA THR A 26 9.35 -3.63 -4.46
C THR A 26 8.55 -4.48 -5.44
N ASP A 27 8.20 -5.70 -5.06
CA ASP A 27 7.42 -6.60 -5.90
C ASP A 27 6.18 -6.99 -5.09
N HIS A 28 5.02 -6.52 -5.54
CA HIS A 28 3.78 -6.75 -4.81
C HIS A 28 3.38 -8.22 -4.80
N SER A 29 4.04 -9.07 -5.57
CA SER A 29 3.80 -10.51 -5.50
C SER A 29 4.22 -11.08 -4.14
N GLN A 30 4.97 -10.32 -3.36
CA GLN A 30 5.35 -10.74 -2.00
C GLN A 30 4.21 -10.56 -1.00
N ILE A 31 3.16 -9.84 -1.36
CA ILE A 31 2.00 -9.68 -0.49
C ILE A 31 1.16 -10.95 -0.56
N LYS A 32 0.95 -11.57 0.58
CA LYS A 32 0.21 -12.83 0.68
C LYS A 32 -0.99 -12.66 1.58
N GLU A 33 -1.90 -13.63 1.55
CA GLU A 33 -3.04 -13.61 2.46
C GLU A 33 -2.57 -13.50 3.89
N PHE A 34 -3.25 -12.66 4.64
CA PHE A 34 -3.05 -12.39 6.06
C PHE A 34 -1.77 -11.65 6.40
N SER A 35 -0.96 -11.26 5.42
CA SER A 35 0.18 -10.40 5.70
C SER A 35 -0.29 -8.95 5.88
N SER A 36 0.41 -8.23 6.74
CA SER A 36 0.12 -6.83 7.02
C SER A 36 1.11 -5.95 6.28
N PHE A 37 0.62 -4.85 5.73
CA PHE A 37 1.49 -3.93 5.00
C PHE A 37 0.94 -2.52 5.04
N ARG A 38 1.79 -1.55 4.68
CA ARG A 38 1.41 -0.14 4.61
C ARG A 38 1.53 0.34 3.18
N ILE A 39 0.52 1.05 2.73
CA ILE A 39 0.49 1.63 1.39
C ILE A 39 0.83 3.10 1.53
N MET A 40 1.88 3.54 0.83
CA MET A 40 2.43 4.88 0.97
C MET A 40 2.04 5.75 -0.22
N GLY A 41 0.75 5.94 -0.42
CA GLY A 41 0.27 6.77 -1.51
C GLY A 41 -1.24 6.83 -1.49
N GLU A 42 -1.79 7.58 -2.43
CA GLU A 42 -3.24 7.74 -2.52
C GLU A 42 -3.81 6.67 -3.43
N ILE A 43 -4.81 5.95 -2.92
CA ILE A 43 -5.50 4.93 -3.69
C ILE A 43 -7.00 5.06 -3.51
N ASP A 44 -7.73 4.47 -4.43
CA ASP A 44 -9.18 4.42 -4.38
C ASP A 44 -9.64 3.25 -3.53
N LEU A 45 -10.68 3.47 -2.73
CA LEU A 45 -11.24 2.46 -1.85
C LEU A 45 -12.65 2.15 -2.31
N ARG A 46 -12.91 0.88 -2.59
CA ARG A 46 -14.24 0.39 -2.92
C ARG A 46 -14.75 -0.48 -1.79
N THR A 47 -16.01 -0.30 -1.43
CA THR A 47 -16.59 -1.08 -0.32
C THR A 47 -17.22 -2.37 -0.80
N GLU A 48 -17.51 -2.47 -2.11
CA GLU A 48 -18.05 -3.69 -2.70
C GLU A 48 -16.89 -4.51 -3.26
N LYS A 49 -16.96 -5.82 -3.13
CA LYS A 49 -15.93 -6.70 -3.67
C LYS A 49 -16.25 -7.00 -5.13
N ASP A 50 -16.24 -5.97 -5.94
CA ASP A 50 -16.63 -6.00 -7.35
C ASP A 50 -15.74 -5.01 -8.08
N TYR A 51 -15.00 -5.47 -9.07
CA TYR A 51 -14.04 -4.64 -9.82
C TYR A 51 -14.69 -3.44 -10.50
N SER A 52 -15.97 -3.54 -10.82
CA SER A 52 -16.68 -2.46 -11.49
C SER A 52 -17.46 -1.57 -10.53
N SER A 53 -17.34 -1.80 -9.22
CA SER A 53 -18.07 -1.00 -8.25
C SER A 53 -17.51 0.41 -8.19
N ALA A 54 -18.33 1.34 -7.69
CA ALA A 54 -17.94 2.73 -7.57
C ALA A 54 -16.91 2.91 -6.46
N VAL A 55 -16.00 3.85 -6.66
CA VAL A 55 -15.05 4.27 -5.63
C VAL A 55 -15.83 5.00 -4.55
N LYS A 56 -15.68 4.55 -3.30
CA LYS A 56 -16.37 5.18 -2.17
C LYS A 56 -15.54 6.28 -1.55
N TYR A 57 -14.24 6.05 -1.39
CA TYR A 57 -13.32 6.98 -0.77
C TYR A 57 -12.00 6.97 -1.51
N ARG A 58 -11.17 7.99 -1.26
CA ARG A 58 -9.78 7.98 -1.71
C ARG A 58 -8.91 8.31 -0.51
N THR A 59 -7.82 7.58 -0.34
CA THR A 59 -6.93 7.81 0.80
C THR A 59 -6.17 9.12 0.63
N LEU A 60 -5.83 9.73 1.75
CA LEU A 60 -4.93 10.88 1.75
C LEU A 60 -3.50 10.39 1.86
N ASN A 61 -2.56 11.25 1.48
CA ASN A 61 -1.14 10.90 1.57
C ASN A 61 -0.67 11.15 3.01
N HIS A 62 -0.84 10.13 3.85
CA HIS A 62 -0.50 10.22 5.27
C HIS A 62 0.95 9.87 5.50
N GLU A 63 1.52 10.43 6.54
CA GLU A 63 2.89 10.14 6.93
C GLU A 63 3.10 8.67 7.23
N GLY A 64 2.19 8.03 7.90
CA GLY A 64 2.32 6.61 8.24
C GLY A 64 1.75 5.66 7.20
N GLY A 65 1.13 6.18 6.16
CA GLY A 65 0.50 5.37 5.13
C GLY A 65 -0.79 4.72 5.62
N MET A 66 -1.39 3.93 4.73
CA MET A 66 -2.60 3.17 5.05
C MET A 66 -2.19 1.79 5.52
N LYS A 67 -2.57 1.42 6.73
CA LYS A 67 -2.19 0.14 7.34
C LYS A 67 -3.30 -0.86 7.15
N VAL A 68 -2.97 -1.97 6.51
CA VAL A 68 -3.96 -2.98 6.15
C VAL A 68 -3.42 -4.39 6.35
N ARG A 69 -4.35 -5.34 6.43
CA ARG A 69 -4.04 -6.76 6.34
C ARG A 69 -4.67 -7.30 5.07
N CYS A 70 -3.92 -8.07 4.31
CA CYS A 70 -4.43 -8.67 3.09
C CYS A 70 -5.39 -9.81 3.44
N LEU A 71 -6.61 -9.76 2.90
CA LEU A 71 -7.57 -10.84 3.06
C LEU A 71 -7.53 -11.77 1.86
N GLU A 72 -7.42 -11.19 0.66
CA GLU A 72 -7.34 -11.98 -0.58
C GLU A 72 -6.43 -11.29 -1.55
N VAL A 73 -5.59 -12.07 -2.22
CA VAL A 73 -4.80 -11.61 -3.36
C VAL A 73 -5.62 -11.93 -4.60
N LEU A 74 -5.91 -10.92 -5.41
CA LEU A 74 -6.80 -11.06 -6.55
C LEU A 74 -6.00 -10.94 -7.85
N ASN A 75 -6.65 -10.48 -8.92
CA ASN A 75 -6.09 -10.54 -10.27
C ASN A 75 -5.15 -9.38 -10.56
N ASN A 76 -4.16 -9.64 -11.41
CA ASN A 76 -3.44 -8.57 -12.09
C ASN A 76 -4.38 -7.89 -13.08
N ASP A 77 -4.19 -6.60 -13.29
CA ASP A 77 -5.07 -5.86 -14.18
C ASP A 77 -4.34 -4.61 -14.67
N ILE A 78 -4.96 -3.92 -15.62
CA ILE A 78 -4.52 -2.61 -16.07
C ILE A 78 -5.72 -1.68 -15.88
N LEU A 79 -5.52 -0.64 -15.07
CA LEU A 79 -6.57 0.32 -14.78
C LEU A 79 -6.03 1.71 -15.06
N ASP A 80 -6.73 2.47 -15.89
CA ASP A 80 -6.31 3.83 -16.28
C ASP A 80 -4.87 3.84 -16.80
N ASN A 81 -4.53 2.85 -17.62
CA ASN A 81 -3.21 2.68 -18.23
C ASN A 81 -2.10 2.35 -17.26
N GLU A 82 -2.43 1.95 -16.05
CA GLU A 82 -1.44 1.52 -15.07
C GLU A 82 -1.61 0.04 -14.78
N ALA A 83 -0.51 -0.69 -14.86
CA ALA A 83 -0.50 -2.10 -14.48
C ALA A 83 -0.48 -2.19 -12.96
N GLY A 84 -1.19 -3.17 -12.42
CA GLY A 84 -1.25 -3.36 -10.99
C GLY A 84 -1.98 -4.63 -10.64
N LYS A 85 -2.38 -4.71 -9.38
CA LYS A 85 -3.02 -5.92 -8.86
C LYS A 85 -4.12 -5.53 -7.88
N TRP A 86 -5.18 -6.29 -7.89
CA TRP A 86 -6.29 -6.10 -6.98
C TRP A 86 -6.07 -6.88 -5.69
N PHE A 87 -6.43 -6.27 -4.59
CA PHE A 87 -6.41 -6.90 -3.27
C PHE A 87 -7.70 -6.58 -2.53
N TYR A 88 -8.14 -7.53 -1.72
CA TYR A 88 -9.21 -7.27 -0.76
C TYR A 88 -8.55 -7.17 0.60
N VAL A 89 -8.73 -6.05 1.30
CA VAL A 89 -7.94 -5.75 2.49
C VAL A 89 -8.83 -5.36 3.66
N LEU A 90 -8.28 -5.55 4.86
CA LEU A 90 -8.90 -5.12 6.11
C LEU A 90 -8.08 -3.95 6.65
N LEU A 91 -8.75 -2.83 6.93
CA LEU A 91 -8.10 -1.68 7.54
C LEU A 91 -7.74 -2.02 8.98
N THR A 92 -6.48 -1.89 9.37
CA THR A 92 -6.05 -2.26 10.72
C THR A 92 -5.79 -1.06 11.62
N SER A 93 -5.84 0.15 11.07
CA SER A 93 -5.68 1.38 11.85
C SER A 93 -6.62 2.42 11.26
N PRO A 94 -7.34 3.18 12.09
CA PRO A 94 -8.30 4.15 11.55
C PRO A 94 -7.57 5.27 10.82
N MET A 95 -8.29 5.97 9.96
CA MET A 95 -7.68 7.03 9.16
C MET A 95 -8.74 8.01 8.65
N TRP A 96 -8.26 9.19 8.24
CA TRP A 96 -9.08 10.15 7.52
C TRP A 96 -8.97 9.87 6.02
N VAL A 97 -10.04 10.15 5.29
CA VAL A 97 -10.07 10.03 3.83
C VAL A 97 -10.38 11.39 3.21
N ASP A 98 -10.36 11.43 1.88
CA ASP A 98 -10.45 12.70 1.12
C ASP A 98 -11.73 13.48 1.36
N SER A 99 -12.82 12.80 1.71
CA SER A 99 -14.08 13.46 1.99
C SER A 99 -14.10 14.14 3.37
N GLY A 100 -13.05 13.97 4.16
CA GLY A 100 -13.01 14.48 5.52
C GLY A 100 -13.64 13.53 6.53
N GLU A 101 -14.01 12.34 6.10
CA GLU A 101 -14.59 11.35 7.00
C GLU A 101 -13.50 10.56 7.71
N TRP A 102 -13.84 10.15 8.92
CA TRP A 102 -12.98 9.27 9.73
C TRP A 102 -13.46 7.84 9.52
N ILE A 103 -12.55 6.97 9.12
CA ILE A 103 -12.87 5.56 8.88
C ILE A 103 -12.29 4.74 10.02
N GLU A 104 -13.15 3.98 10.71
CA GLU A 104 -12.72 3.12 11.79
C GLU A 104 -12.01 1.88 11.27
N LYS A 105 -11.16 1.29 12.12
CA LYS A 105 -10.46 0.07 11.74
C LYS A 105 -11.46 -1.09 11.57
N TYR A 106 -10.99 -2.13 10.89
CA TYR A 106 -11.70 -3.39 10.62
C TYR A 106 -12.75 -3.27 9.52
N GLN A 107 -12.78 -2.17 8.80
CA GLN A 107 -13.58 -2.10 7.58
C GLN A 107 -12.79 -2.71 6.42
N LYS A 108 -13.50 -3.29 5.47
CA LYS A 108 -12.89 -4.01 4.35
C LYS A 108 -13.03 -3.20 3.09
N PHE A 109 -12.01 -3.25 2.25
CA PHE A 109 -12.01 -2.51 0.99
C PHE A 109 -11.40 -3.34 -0.12
N LEU A 110 -11.93 -3.15 -1.33
CA LEU A 110 -11.31 -3.64 -2.54
C LEU A 110 -10.42 -2.52 -3.06
N ILE A 111 -9.16 -2.82 -3.30
CA ILE A 111 -8.21 -1.82 -3.77
C ILE A 111 -7.46 -2.33 -4.99
N PHE A 112 -7.10 -1.41 -5.88
CA PHE A 112 -6.20 -1.66 -6.98
C PHE A 112 -4.88 -1.00 -6.62
N LEU A 113 -3.80 -1.79 -6.59
CA LEU A 113 -2.50 -1.32 -6.17
C LEU A 113 -1.60 -1.28 -7.40
N PRO A 114 -1.31 -0.07 -7.94
CA PRO A 114 -0.40 0.02 -9.09
C PRO A 114 0.97 -0.55 -8.74
N ASP A 115 1.64 -1.14 -9.72
CA ASP A 115 2.91 -1.82 -9.49
C ASP A 115 3.98 -0.92 -8.91
N ASP A 116 3.92 0.38 -9.19
CA ASP A 116 4.90 1.33 -8.71
C ASP A 116 4.53 1.99 -7.38
N MET A 117 3.39 1.61 -6.80
CA MET A 117 2.97 2.18 -5.52
C MET A 117 3.88 1.66 -4.40
N PRO A 118 4.52 2.54 -3.63
CA PRO A 118 5.38 2.07 -2.53
C PRO A 118 4.57 1.38 -1.44
N VAL A 119 5.04 0.22 -1.05
CA VAL A 119 4.41 -0.59 -0.02
C VAL A 119 5.50 -1.05 0.95
N PHE A 120 5.21 -0.97 2.24
CA PHE A 120 6.15 -1.40 3.27
C PHE A 120 5.58 -2.59 4.02
N ASP A 121 6.42 -3.56 4.28
CA ASP A 121 6.09 -4.66 5.17
C ASP A 121 5.80 -4.07 6.55
N PHE A 122 4.73 -4.54 7.20
CA PHE A 122 4.30 -3.95 8.45
C PHE A 122 3.89 -5.06 9.42
N GLU A 123 4.46 -5.04 10.61
CA GLU A 123 4.07 -5.97 11.66
C GLU A 123 3.21 -5.24 12.68
N GLU A 124 2.10 -5.84 12.99
CA GLU A 124 1.16 -5.27 13.95
C GLU A 124 1.58 -5.49 15.39
#